data_e06af93b4decf6750ac021df652817fa
#
_entry.id   e06af93b4decf6750ac021df652817fa
#
_cell.length_a   1.000
_cell.length_b   1.000
_cell.length_c   1.000
_cell.angle_alpha   90.00
_cell.angle_beta   90.00
_cell.angle_gamma   90.00
#
_symmetry.space_group_name_H-M   'P 1'
#
loop_
_entity.id
_entity.type
_entity.pdbx_description
1 polymer ?
#
loop_
_entity_poly.entity_id
_entity_poly.type
_entity_poly.pdbx_seq_one_letter_code
_entity_poly.pdbx_strand_id
1 'polypeptide(L)'
;MLQGCTQSNDKQVDVTLFTTNNSIESKVEIINEGIGKKYVHISLKNNGDKIDLLDSIRVVISPPKNVQESSKTMFGGSDMGRTPISQSVVSDGKGESDTFQMIELSKNSFSLTGVLTWNTFLPYIHYDSKKGIVVTADGEGKPINPGETIEFEEIILDAGDSWQDLMFAYGEEIAKEHAIEPKDPLQLKGWSTWDYYGRVYDTKDIIKNIDQLVLDEKSANIIQIDGGWWTARGDYLSVRDNLEGGLKAIATYAKSKGFRAGIHLDGFRADKNSEVYREHPNWFLKDQDGETIVEPIDKVDTFMRYIYFDYSNPAVCEYMKNVLQTIRTDWGYSYFKIDFMRYGLLQTIMDVHGRDGKKGTKLVTKVVAFNNDMTSVERTRAGLKAMREGIDDAFFLACSSIFGPTLGIVDGLRTGGDISPRFEFYKTRVLQNGGNFYLNSVVTQNDADYLVLRNKNDEEPERAWGKHKFGGNTTYDEAKMWSDYVALYGGIKINSDNLLTLRDERKELIDNAFNYKTATRFIPIDLWNHARNENDAFNIMLAENEDGVFLSLFNWDETDKQFILDGIGKAAITTVDKKINYELKDGKLKINLKTHSSIIFKVDGANFDSLRKTIQNLSI
;
A
#
# COMPACT_ATOMS: atom_id res chain seq x y z
N MET A 1 -9.64 -12.09 -35.55
CA MET A 1 -10.73 -12.20 -34.56
C MET A 1 -10.39 -13.38 -33.69
N LEU A 2 -9.98 -13.13 -32.46
CA LEU A 2 -9.77 -14.18 -31.47
C LEU A 2 -11.15 -14.75 -31.11
N GLN A 3 -11.38 -16.03 -31.32
CA GLN A 3 -12.59 -16.71 -30.86
C GLN A 3 -12.32 -17.26 -29.47
N GLY A 4 -13.12 -16.84 -28.49
CA GLY A 4 -13.05 -17.41 -27.14
C GLY A 4 -13.62 -18.83 -27.12
N CYS A 5 -12.93 -19.76 -26.50
CA CYS A 5 -13.44 -21.11 -26.22
C CYS A 5 -13.91 -21.14 -24.77
N THR A 6 -15.17 -21.51 -24.53
CA THR A 6 -15.77 -21.59 -23.20
C THR A 6 -15.87 -23.05 -22.79
N GLN A 7 -15.22 -23.45 -21.68
CA GLN A 7 -15.44 -24.76 -21.09
C GLN A 7 -15.45 -24.64 -19.56
N SER A 8 -16.59 -24.86 -18.95
CA SER A 8 -16.73 -25.06 -17.51
C SER A 8 -17.76 -26.16 -17.26
N ASN A 9 -17.44 -27.07 -16.36
CA ASN A 9 -18.37 -28.08 -15.88
C ASN A 9 -19.23 -27.60 -14.69
N ASP A 10 -18.99 -26.41 -14.19
CA ASP A 10 -19.74 -25.81 -13.07
C ASP A 10 -20.59 -24.63 -13.58
N LYS A 11 -21.86 -24.64 -13.22
CA LYS A 11 -22.82 -23.58 -13.59
C LYS A 11 -22.57 -22.25 -12.88
N GLN A 12 -21.66 -22.20 -11.90
CA GLN A 12 -21.37 -21.02 -11.09
C GLN A 12 -20.21 -20.18 -11.66
N VAL A 13 -19.23 -20.83 -12.32
CA VAL A 13 -18.04 -20.18 -12.86
C VAL A 13 -17.89 -20.53 -14.33
N ASP A 14 -17.69 -19.53 -15.16
CA ASP A 14 -17.46 -19.66 -16.59
C ASP A 14 -16.12 -19.01 -16.97
N VAL A 15 -15.27 -19.74 -17.71
CA VAL A 15 -13.94 -19.27 -18.11
C VAL A 15 -13.88 -19.14 -19.63
N THR A 16 -13.49 -17.95 -20.09
CA THR A 16 -13.22 -17.67 -21.51
C THR A 16 -11.73 -17.35 -21.66
N LEU A 17 -11.07 -18.08 -22.55
CA LEU A 17 -9.67 -17.87 -22.89
C LEU A 17 -9.55 -17.26 -24.28
N PHE A 18 -8.61 -16.32 -24.44
CA PHE A 18 -8.22 -15.77 -25.72
C PHE A 18 -6.76 -16.19 -25.96
N THR A 19 -6.55 -17.00 -26.99
CA THR A 19 -5.24 -17.62 -27.29
C THR A 19 -4.96 -17.59 -28.78
N THR A 20 -3.72 -17.86 -29.19
CA THR A 20 -3.32 -17.82 -30.60
C THR A 20 -3.81 -19.03 -31.39
N ASN A 21 -3.83 -20.23 -30.80
CA ASN A 21 -4.12 -21.49 -31.50
C ASN A 21 -5.41 -22.19 -30.99
N ASN A 22 -6.05 -21.67 -29.94
CA ASN A 22 -7.22 -22.27 -29.29
C ASN A 22 -6.99 -23.71 -28.79
N SER A 23 -5.76 -24.05 -28.42
CA SER A 23 -5.41 -25.39 -27.91
C SER A 23 -5.34 -25.45 -26.39
N ILE A 24 -5.48 -24.32 -25.71
CA ILE A 24 -5.51 -24.24 -24.26
C ILE A 24 -6.94 -24.50 -23.77
N GLU A 25 -7.08 -25.45 -22.88
CA GLU A 25 -8.32 -25.74 -22.18
C GLU A 25 -8.22 -25.34 -20.72
N SER A 26 -9.31 -24.81 -20.17
CA SER A 26 -9.43 -24.51 -18.74
C SER A 26 -10.15 -25.61 -18.00
N LYS A 27 -9.65 -25.98 -16.82
CA LYS A 27 -10.36 -26.79 -15.84
C LYS A 27 -10.63 -25.94 -14.62
N VAL A 28 -11.89 -25.89 -14.19
CA VAL A 28 -12.32 -25.20 -12.96
C VAL A 28 -12.60 -26.22 -11.89
N GLU A 29 -12.05 -26.01 -10.70
CA GLU A 29 -12.34 -26.79 -9.51
C GLU A 29 -12.80 -25.85 -8.41
N ILE A 30 -13.99 -26.10 -7.83
CA ILE A 30 -14.53 -25.31 -6.72
C ILE A 30 -14.46 -26.15 -5.46
N ILE A 31 -13.64 -25.70 -4.51
CA ILE A 31 -13.48 -26.34 -3.21
C ILE A 31 -14.35 -25.59 -2.20
N ASN A 32 -15.29 -26.30 -1.57
CA ASN A 32 -16.15 -25.75 -0.54
C ASN A 32 -15.52 -25.96 0.83
N GLU A 33 -15.34 -24.89 1.60
CA GLU A 33 -14.85 -24.93 2.97
C GLU A 33 -15.87 -24.26 3.92
N GLY A 34 -16.64 -25.08 4.61
CA GLY A 34 -17.68 -24.59 5.53
C GLY A 34 -18.89 -23.94 4.85
N ILE A 35 -19.56 -23.07 5.59
CA ILE A 35 -20.77 -22.38 5.12
C ILE A 35 -20.38 -21.06 4.46
N GLY A 36 -20.58 -20.97 3.13
CA GLY A 36 -20.40 -19.71 2.38
C GLY A 36 -19.02 -19.53 1.76
N LYS A 37 -17.97 -20.20 2.25
CA LYS A 37 -16.60 -20.05 1.77
C LYS A 37 -16.28 -21.07 0.68
N LYS A 38 -15.71 -20.61 -0.43
CA LYS A 38 -15.27 -21.43 -1.56
C LYS A 38 -13.98 -20.87 -2.15
N TYR A 39 -13.12 -21.76 -2.60
CA TYR A 39 -11.96 -21.43 -3.43
C TYR A 39 -12.21 -21.86 -4.87
N VAL A 40 -11.80 -21.02 -5.80
CA VAL A 40 -11.91 -21.28 -7.23
C VAL A 40 -10.51 -21.45 -7.79
N HIS A 41 -10.14 -22.68 -8.09
CA HIS A 41 -8.89 -23.05 -8.75
C HIS A 41 -9.11 -23.21 -10.24
N ILE A 42 -8.28 -22.59 -11.05
CA ILE A 42 -8.38 -22.64 -12.52
C ILE A 42 -7.02 -23.04 -13.08
N SER A 43 -6.97 -24.23 -13.67
CA SER A 43 -5.79 -24.70 -14.41
C SER A 43 -5.99 -24.55 -15.91
N LEU A 44 -4.92 -24.19 -16.61
CA LEU A 44 -4.88 -23.95 -18.05
C LEU A 44 -3.89 -24.94 -18.67
N LYS A 45 -4.39 -25.86 -19.51
CA LYS A 45 -3.59 -26.89 -20.13
C LYS A 45 -3.57 -26.77 -21.64
N ASN A 46 -2.39 -26.78 -22.24
CA ASN A 46 -2.25 -26.86 -23.69
C ASN A 46 -2.34 -28.32 -24.13
N ASN A 47 -3.45 -28.68 -24.76
CA ASN A 47 -3.69 -30.02 -25.31
C ASN A 47 -3.27 -30.16 -26.79
N GLY A 48 -2.72 -29.10 -27.40
CA GLY A 48 -2.22 -29.08 -28.76
C GLY A 48 -0.82 -29.65 -28.90
N ASP A 49 -0.33 -29.67 -30.13
CA ASP A 49 1.01 -30.15 -30.52
C ASP A 49 2.03 -29.01 -30.71
N LYS A 50 1.59 -27.76 -30.53
CA LYS A 50 2.39 -26.52 -30.64
C LYS A 50 2.23 -25.65 -29.41
N ILE A 51 3.20 -24.77 -29.21
CA ILE A 51 3.09 -23.68 -28.22
C ILE A 51 1.86 -22.83 -28.54
N ASP A 52 1.04 -22.57 -27.56
CA ASP A 52 -0.08 -21.63 -27.62
C ASP A 52 0.18 -20.45 -26.68
N LEU A 53 -0.13 -19.25 -27.14
CA LEU A 53 0.08 -18.03 -26.37
C LEU A 53 -1.24 -17.58 -25.75
N LEU A 54 -1.24 -17.36 -24.45
CA LEU A 54 -2.38 -16.79 -23.73
C LEU A 54 -2.37 -15.27 -23.88
N ASP A 55 -3.38 -14.72 -24.56
CA ASP A 55 -3.56 -13.29 -24.74
C ASP A 55 -4.28 -12.68 -23.53
N SER A 56 -5.41 -13.28 -23.16
CA SER A 56 -6.16 -12.86 -21.98
C SER A 56 -7.07 -13.95 -21.43
N ILE A 57 -7.42 -13.82 -20.15
CA ILE A 57 -8.37 -14.69 -19.47
C ILE A 57 -9.51 -13.85 -18.87
N ARG A 58 -10.72 -14.39 -18.98
CA ARG A 58 -11.92 -13.85 -18.38
C ARG A 58 -12.65 -14.93 -17.61
N VAL A 59 -12.84 -14.72 -16.32
CA VAL A 59 -13.58 -15.59 -15.41
C VAL A 59 -14.87 -14.88 -15.02
N VAL A 60 -16.01 -15.46 -15.32
CA VAL A 60 -17.34 -14.93 -14.96
C VAL A 60 -17.88 -15.79 -13.83
N ILE A 61 -18.16 -15.14 -12.71
CA ILE A 61 -18.73 -15.76 -11.51
C ILE A 61 -20.19 -15.31 -11.41
N SER A 62 -21.10 -16.26 -11.34
CA SER A 62 -22.52 -15.98 -11.19
C SER A 62 -22.75 -15.07 -9.98
N PRO A 63 -23.57 -14.02 -10.10
CA PRO A 63 -23.80 -13.10 -9.01
C PRO A 63 -24.43 -13.80 -7.82
N PRO A 64 -24.16 -13.35 -6.60
CA PRO A 64 -24.88 -13.83 -5.43
C PRO A 64 -26.39 -13.63 -5.60
N LYS A 65 -27.17 -14.55 -5.03
CA LYS A 65 -28.62 -14.37 -5.01
C LYS A 65 -29.00 -13.11 -4.24
N ASN A 66 -30.04 -12.40 -4.70
CA ASN A 66 -30.59 -11.19 -4.08
C ASN A 66 -29.76 -9.90 -4.25
N VAL A 67 -28.78 -9.83 -5.13
CA VAL A 67 -28.17 -8.54 -5.51
C VAL A 67 -29.23 -7.64 -6.15
N GLN A 68 -29.34 -6.41 -5.64
CA GLN A 68 -30.25 -5.37 -6.13
C GLN A 68 -29.45 -4.21 -6.70
N GLU A 69 -30.04 -3.41 -7.58
CA GLU A 69 -29.40 -2.18 -8.09
C GLU A 69 -29.03 -1.19 -6.97
N SER A 70 -29.72 -1.23 -5.83
CA SER A 70 -29.44 -0.42 -4.65
C SER A 70 -28.38 -1.03 -3.72
N SER A 71 -27.86 -2.23 -3.98
CA SER A 71 -26.84 -2.87 -3.16
C SER A 71 -25.56 -2.03 -3.15
N LYS A 72 -25.02 -1.80 -1.95
CA LYS A 72 -23.73 -1.12 -1.80
C LYS A 72 -22.60 -2.09 -2.10
N THR A 73 -21.54 -1.57 -2.68
CA THR A 73 -20.35 -2.34 -3.03
C THR A 73 -19.09 -1.63 -2.56
N MET A 74 -18.19 -2.35 -1.95
CA MET A 74 -16.84 -1.90 -1.61
C MET A 74 -15.84 -2.59 -2.53
N PHE A 75 -14.91 -1.83 -3.08
CA PHE A 75 -13.81 -2.33 -3.89
C PHE A 75 -12.49 -2.08 -3.16
N GLY A 76 -11.67 -3.09 -3.03
CA GLY A 76 -10.30 -2.95 -2.57
C GLY A 76 -9.41 -2.37 -3.66
N GLY A 77 -8.39 -1.65 -3.26
CA GLY A 77 -7.36 -1.15 -4.16
C GLY A 77 -6.00 -1.24 -3.52
N SER A 78 -5.04 -1.79 -4.23
CA SER A 78 -3.67 -1.94 -3.78
C SER A 78 -2.72 -0.87 -4.31
N ASP A 79 -3.15 -0.07 -5.27
CA ASP A 79 -2.38 1.10 -5.70
C ASP A 79 -2.56 2.24 -4.70
N MET A 80 -1.47 2.90 -4.32
CA MET A 80 -1.43 4.02 -3.37
C MET A 80 -2.41 5.17 -3.66
N GLY A 81 -2.90 5.30 -4.89
CA GLY A 81 -3.89 6.30 -5.27
C GLY A 81 -5.34 5.84 -5.15
N ARG A 82 -5.59 4.56 -4.92
CA ARG A 82 -6.94 4.02 -4.84
C ARG A 82 -7.46 4.06 -3.41
N THR A 83 -8.69 4.49 -3.26
CA THR A 83 -9.43 4.43 -2.01
C THR A 83 -10.45 3.30 -2.09
N PRO A 84 -10.69 2.55 -1.00
CA PRO A 84 -11.83 1.68 -0.95
C PRO A 84 -13.10 2.55 -1.04
N ILE A 85 -13.88 2.33 -2.08
CA ILE A 85 -15.08 3.12 -2.34
C ILE A 85 -16.30 2.23 -2.10
N SER A 86 -17.13 2.61 -1.14
CA SER A 86 -18.46 2.05 -1.00
C SER A 86 -19.40 2.78 -1.96
N GLN A 87 -19.94 2.09 -2.95
CA GLN A 87 -20.86 2.65 -3.94
C GLN A 87 -22.03 1.70 -4.20
N SER A 88 -23.10 2.22 -4.76
CA SER A 88 -24.18 1.37 -5.23
C SER A 88 -23.69 0.51 -6.39
N VAL A 89 -24.18 -0.72 -6.49
CA VAL A 89 -23.96 -1.58 -7.66
C VAL A 89 -24.65 -0.92 -8.83
N VAL A 90 -23.87 -0.38 -9.76
CA VAL A 90 -24.41 0.27 -10.96
C VAL A 90 -24.39 -0.68 -12.14
N SER A 91 -25.38 -0.51 -13.00
CA SER A 91 -25.60 -1.36 -14.18
C SER A 91 -24.45 -1.32 -15.20
N ASP A 92 -23.57 -0.34 -15.15
CA ASP A 92 -22.50 -0.14 -16.10
C ASP A 92 -21.11 -0.64 -15.63
N GLY A 93 -21.04 -1.30 -14.47
CA GLY A 93 -19.84 -2.03 -14.01
C GLY A 93 -18.60 -1.17 -13.82
N LYS A 94 -18.71 0.06 -13.31
CA LYS A 94 -17.60 1.01 -13.20
C LYS A 94 -16.64 0.78 -12.03
N GLY A 95 -16.83 -0.22 -11.21
CA GLY A 95 -15.91 -0.55 -10.11
C GLY A 95 -14.88 -1.56 -10.56
N GLU A 96 -13.59 -1.23 -10.41
CA GLU A 96 -12.47 -2.15 -10.60
C GLU A 96 -11.70 -2.32 -9.31
N SER A 97 -11.27 -3.54 -9.04
CA SER A 97 -10.40 -3.90 -7.93
C SER A 97 -9.36 -4.92 -8.38
N ASP A 98 -8.14 -4.74 -7.91
CA ASP A 98 -7.07 -5.72 -8.07
C ASP A 98 -6.94 -6.65 -6.84
N THR A 99 -7.86 -6.53 -5.87
CA THR A 99 -7.82 -7.30 -4.62
C THR A 99 -9.13 -7.96 -4.30
N PHE A 100 -10.17 -7.20 -3.96
CA PHE A 100 -11.48 -7.75 -3.61
C PHE A 100 -12.63 -6.84 -4.02
N GLN A 101 -13.80 -7.47 -4.14
CA GLN A 101 -15.09 -6.82 -4.21
C GLN A 101 -16.00 -7.38 -3.13
N MET A 102 -16.67 -6.52 -2.38
CA MET A 102 -17.67 -6.90 -1.38
C MET A 102 -19.00 -6.25 -1.70
N ILE A 103 -20.09 -7.02 -1.66
CA ILE A 103 -21.45 -6.56 -1.97
C ILE A 103 -22.33 -6.76 -0.75
N GLU A 104 -23.09 -5.72 -0.36
CA GLU A 104 -24.17 -5.82 0.61
C GLU A 104 -25.43 -6.38 -0.07
N LEU A 105 -25.79 -7.61 0.26
CA LEU A 105 -26.95 -8.29 -0.32
C LEU A 105 -28.25 -7.86 0.36
N SER A 106 -28.18 -7.62 1.66
CA SER A 106 -29.24 -7.08 2.51
C SER A 106 -28.61 -6.60 3.83
N LYS A 107 -29.39 -5.98 4.71
CA LYS A 107 -28.91 -5.57 6.02
C LYS A 107 -28.26 -6.78 6.74
N ASN A 108 -26.98 -6.64 7.13
CA ASN A 108 -26.18 -7.69 7.77
C ASN A 108 -26.04 -8.96 6.91
N SER A 109 -25.92 -8.82 5.58
CA SER A 109 -25.60 -9.93 4.69
C SER A 109 -24.70 -9.44 3.58
N PHE A 110 -23.50 -10.00 3.48
CA PHE A 110 -22.45 -9.57 2.61
C PHE A 110 -21.88 -10.75 1.81
N SER A 111 -21.40 -10.46 0.62
CA SER A 111 -20.66 -11.40 -0.20
C SER A 111 -19.33 -10.78 -0.62
N LEU A 112 -18.25 -11.52 -0.46
CA LEU A 112 -16.89 -11.14 -0.85
C LEU A 112 -16.43 -12.02 -2.00
N THR A 113 -15.82 -11.41 -3.00
CA THR A 113 -15.00 -12.07 -4.02
C THR A 113 -13.61 -11.44 -3.91
N GLY A 114 -12.60 -12.25 -3.68
CA GLY A 114 -11.22 -11.79 -3.47
C GLY A 114 -10.22 -12.60 -4.28
N VAL A 115 -9.09 -11.99 -4.64
CA VAL A 115 -7.92 -12.67 -5.19
C VAL A 115 -7.02 -13.06 -4.03
N LEU A 116 -6.47 -14.26 -4.05
CA LEU A 116 -5.56 -14.74 -3.01
C LEU A 116 -4.10 -14.79 -3.47
N THR A 117 -3.84 -14.98 -4.76
CA THR A 117 -2.48 -15.05 -5.30
C THR A 117 -2.23 -14.04 -6.41
N TRP A 118 -0.95 -13.69 -6.60
CA TRP A 118 -0.44 -12.84 -7.68
C TRP A 118 0.94 -13.37 -8.10
N ASN A 119 0.94 -14.63 -8.61
CA ASN A 119 2.18 -15.31 -8.93
C ASN A 119 2.60 -15.13 -10.38
N THR A 120 1.61 -15.13 -11.27
CA THR A 120 1.81 -15.10 -12.73
C THR A 120 1.09 -13.93 -13.37
N PHE A 121 -0.15 -13.65 -12.95
CA PHE A 121 -0.99 -12.64 -13.58
C PHE A 121 -1.38 -11.53 -12.60
N LEU A 122 -1.81 -10.38 -13.15
CA LEU A 122 -2.43 -9.30 -12.39
C LEU A 122 -3.94 -9.29 -12.66
N PRO A 123 -4.76 -9.93 -11.80
CA PRO A 123 -6.19 -9.98 -12.00
C PRO A 123 -6.87 -8.69 -11.58
N TYR A 124 -7.97 -8.36 -12.28
CA TYR A 124 -8.88 -7.28 -11.94
C TYR A 124 -10.30 -7.81 -11.80
N ILE A 125 -10.96 -7.43 -10.70
CA ILE A 125 -12.34 -7.78 -10.39
C ILE A 125 -13.25 -6.60 -10.70
N HIS A 126 -14.32 -6.83 -11.44
CA HIS A 126 -15.38 -5.85 -11.66
C HIS A 126 -16.77 -6.51 -11.72
N TYR A 127 -17.80 -5.73 -11.49
CA TYR A 127 -19.17 -6.20 -11.60
C TYR A 127 -19.74 -5.84 -12.98
N ASP A 128 -20.33 -6.82 -13.62
CA ASP A 128 -21.11 -6.65 -14.85
C ASP A 128 -22.57 -7.00 -14.55
N SER A 129 -23.48 -6.05 -14.69
CA SER A 129 -24.91 -6.24 -14.35
C SER A 129 -25.59 -7.37 -15.13
N LYS A 130 -25.07 -7.75 -16.29
CA LYS A 130 -25.62 -8.82 -17.13
C LYS A 130 -24.99 -10.17 -16.85
N LYS A 131 -23.75 -10.19 -16.38
CA LYS A 131 -22.94 -11.40 -16.24
C LYS A 131 -22.58 -11.73 -14.80
N GLY A 132 -22.64 -10.77 -13.89
CA GLY A 132 -22.25 -10.92 -12.50
C GLY A 132 -20.86 -10.36 -12.21
N ILE A 133 -20.08 -11.06 -11.39
CA ILE A 133 -18.72 -10.68 -11.05
C ILE A 133 -17.78 -11.22 -12.14
N VAL A 134 -16.91 -10.37 -12.64
CA VAL A 134 -15.99 -10.72 -13.72
C VAL A 134 -14.56 -10.46 -13.23
N VAL A 135 -13.72 -11.50 -13.29
CA VAL A 135 -12.27 -11.39 -13.06
C VAL A 135 -11.58 -11.50 -14.40
N THR A 136 -10.74 -10.52 -14.71
CA THR A 136 -9.97 -10.50 -15.95
C THR A 136 -8.48 -10.38 -15.66
N ALA A 137 -7.65 -10.97 -16.51
CA ALA A 137 -6.22 -10.70 -16.52
C ALA A 137 -5.71 -10.67 -17.96
N ASP A 138 -4.72 -9.81 -18.20
CA ASP A 138 -3.90 -9.84 -19.40
C ASP A 138 -2.99 -11.06 -19.32
N GLY A 139 -2.97 -11.89 -20.35
CA GLY A 139 -2.08 -13.06 -20.45
C GLY A 139 -0.68 -12.69 -20.91
N GLU A 140 -0.49 -11.46 -21.39
CA GLU A 140 0.79 -10.91 -21.88
C GLU A 140 1.47 -11.75 -22.95
N GLY A 141 0.72 -12.62 -23.63
CA GLY A 141 1.27 -13.59 -24.57
C GLY A 141 2.05 -14.72 -23.88
N LYS A 142 1.73 -15.07 -22.63
CA LYS A 142 2.35 -16.17 -21.88
C LYS A 142 2.34 -17.46 -22.69
N PRO A 143 3.51 -18.03 -23.04
CA PRO A 143 3.55 -19.30 -23.76
C PRO A 143 3.19 -20.47 -22.83
N ILE A 144 2.37 -21.36 -23.35
CA ILE A 144 2.08 -22.65 -22.72
C ILE A 144 2.49 -23.75 -23.70
N ASN A 145 3.47 -24.56 -23.31
CA ASN A 145 4.03 -25.61 -24.16
C ASN A 145 3.04 -26.80 -24.35
N PRO A 146 3.19 -27.59 -25.38
CA PRO A 146 2.41 -28.81 -25.56
C PRO A 146 2.44 -29.71 -24.31
N GLY A 147 1.26 -30.00 -23.76
CA GLY A 147 1.10 -30.83 -22.56
C GLY A 147 1.33 -30.10 -21.23
N GLU A 148 1.82 -28.87 -21.26
CA GLU A 148 2.04 -28.07 -20.06
C GLU A 148 0.71 -27.60 -19.44
N THR A 149 0.70 -27.54 -18.12
CA THR A 149 -0.41 -26.98 -17.34
C THR A 149 0.16 -25.85 -16.47
N ILE A 150 -0.49 -24.69 -16.50
CA ILE A 150 -0.21 -23.56 -15.58
C ILE A 150 -1.47 -23.26 -14.76
N GLU A 151 -1.28 -22.67 -13.58
CA GLU A 151 -2.40 -22.24 -12.72
C GLU A 151 -2.67 -20.75 -12.94
N PHE A 152 -3.97 -20.41 -12.99
CA PHE A 152 -4.42 -19.03 -12.85
C PHE A 152 -4.40 -18.63 -11.38
N GLU A 153 -4.54 -17.35 -11.09
CA GLU A 153 -4.57 -16.86 -9.73
C GLU A 153 -5.79 -17.39 -8.96
N GLU A 154 -5.59 -17.74 -7.70
CA GLU A 154 -6.64 -18.30 -6.85
C GLU A 154 -7.63 -17.23 -6.42
N ILE A 155 -8.92 -17.56 -6.48
CA ILE A 155 -10.02 -16.68 -6.12
C ILE A 155 -10.78 -17.28 -4.94
N ILE A 156 -11.09 -16.44 -3.94
CA ILE A 156 -11.97 -16.80 -2.84
C ILE A 156 -13.34 -16.14 -3.05
N LEU A 157 -14.39 -16.94 -2.79
CA LEU A 157 -15.77 -16.48 -2.63
C LEU A 157 -16.17 -16.73 -1.19
N ASP A 158 -16.61 -15.69 -0.47
CA ASP A 158 -17.06 -15.84 0.90
C ASP A 158 -18.35 -15.06 1.15
N ALA A 159 -19.13 -15.44 2.16
CA ALA A 159 -20.36 -14.77 2.53
C ALA A 159 -20.58 -14.84 4.05
N GLY A 160 -21.09 -13.74 4.61
CA GLY A 160 -21.30 -13.62 6.03
C GLY A 160 -22.25 -12.50 6.40
N ASP A 161 -22.48 -12.33 7.70
CA ASP A 161 -23.36 -11.33 8.29
C ASP A 161 -22.64 -10.03 8.72
N SER A 162 -21.31 -10.02 8.63
CA SER A 162 -20.44 -8.90 8.99
C SER A 162 -19.36 -8.66 7.94
N TRP A 163 -19.36 -7.48 7.33
CA TRP A 163 -18.31 -7.07 6.40
C TRP A 163 -16.93 -7.02 7.07
N GLN A 164 -16.90 -6.70 8.37
CA GLN A 164 -15.67 -6.62 9.15
C GLN A 164 -15.04 -8.01 9.35
N ASP A 165 -15.88 -9.00 9.71
CA ASP A 165 -15.42 -10.39 9.89
C ASP A 165 -14.91 -10.97 8.56
N LEU A 166 -15.61 -10.71 7.45
CA LEU A 166 -15.18 -11.16 6.12
C LEU A 166 -13.83 -10.55 5.73
N MET A 167 -13.60 -9.26 6.04
CA MET A 167 -12.33 -8.62 5.72
C MET A 167 -11.16 -9.16 6.55
N PHE A 168 -11.35 -9.38 7.86
CA PHE A 168 -10.31 -10.01 8.69
C PHE A 168 -10.02 -11.43 8.21
N ALA A 169 -11.05 -12.24 7.95
CA ALA A 169 -10.89 -13.58 7.40
C ALA A 169 -10.17 -13.57 6.05
N TYR A 170 -10.47 -12.60 5.19
CA TYR A 170 -9.77 -12.45 3.90
C TYR A 170 -8.27 -12.15 4.09
N GLY A 171 -7.90 -11.30 5.03
CA GLY A 171 -6.50 -11.06 5.39
C GLY A 171 -5.79 -12.33 5.89
N GLU A 172 -6.45 -13.13 6.73
CA GLU A 172 -5.94 -14.41 7.22
C GLU A 172 -5.74 -15.44 6.08
N GLU A 173 -6.67 -15.50 5.12
CA GLU A 173 -6.54 -16.37 3.94
C GLU A 173 -5.36 -15.96 3.05
N ILE A 174 -5.16 -14.65 2.83
CA ILE A 174 -3.98 -14.16 2.12
C ILE A 174 -2.69 -14.57 2.85
N ALA A 175 -2.63 -14.40 4.16
CA ALA A 175 -1.45 -14.78 4.93
C ALA A 175 -1.16 -16.28 4.85
N LYS A 176 -2.19 -17.11 4.94
CA LYS A 176 -2.11 -18.56 4.81
C LYS A 176 -1.58 -18.96 3.43
N GLU A 177 -2.14 -18.38 2.35
CA GLU A 177 -1.77 -18.70 0.96
C GLU A 177 -0.32 -18.34 0.64
N HIS A 178 0.17 -17.24 1.21
CA HIS A 178 1.55 -16.80 1.03
C HIS A 178 2.52 -17.31 2.11
N ALA A 179 2.08 -18.26 2.97
CA ALA A 179 2.87 -18.80 4.07
C ALA A 179 3.52 -17.70 4.95
N ILE A 180 2.76 -16.64 5.21
CA ILE A 180 3.20 -15.53 6.05
C ILE A 180 2.99 -15.92 7.52
N GLU A 181 4.09 -16.10 8.23
CA GLU A 181 4.03 -16.40 9.67
C GLU A 181 3.70 -15.13 10.47
N PRO A 182 2.79 -15.21 11.44
CA PRO A 182 2.51 -14.11 12.35
C PRO A 182 3.79 -13.66 13.07
N LYS A 183 4.05 -12.38 13.05
CA LYS A 183 5.19 -11.76 13.77
C LYS A 183 4.67 -10.67 14.69
N ASP A 184 5.32 -10.53 15.84
CA ASP A 184 5.08 -9.35 16.68
C ASP A 184 5.46 -8.09 15.89
N PRO A 185 4.58 -7.08 15.84
CA PRO A 185 4.83 -5.88 15.06
C PRO A 185 6.04 -5.12 15.62
N LEU A 186 6.96 -4.78 14.73
CA LEU A 186 8.12 -3.98 15.11
C LEU A 186 7.67 -2.56 15.50
N GLN A 187 8.23 -2.05 16.60
CA GLN A 187 8.02 -0.66 17.04
C GLN A 187 8.96 0.25 16.25
N LEU A 188 8.62 0.57 15.00
CA LEU A 188 9.43 1.42 14.11
C LEU A 188 9.02 2.88 14.27
N LYS A 189 9.84 3.65 14.99
CA LYS A 189 9.61 5.07 15.30
C LYS A 189 10.86 5.85 14.97
N GLY A 190 10.75 6.97 14.27
CA GLY A 190 11.96 7.68 13.95
C GLY A 190 11.81 8.92 13.10
N TRP A 191 12.85 9.22 12.36
CA TRP A 191 12.94 10.40 11.53
C TRP A 191 13.46 10.09 10.13
N SER A 192 12.99 10.87 9.14
CA SER A 192 13.38 10.77 7.74
C SER A 192 13.72 12.12 7.14
N THR A 193 14.62 12.12 6.15
CA THR A 193 15.02 13.33 5.42
C THR A 193 13.97 13.84 4.42
N TRP A 194 12.95 13.06 4.04
CA TRP A 194 12.21 13.29 2.79
C TRP A 194 11.32 14.52 2.77
N ASP A 195 10.29 14.57 3.60
CA ASP A 195 9.20 15.54 3.38
C ASP A 195 9.65 16.99 3.57
N TYR A 196 10.56 17.24 4.52
CA TYR A 196 11.12 18.57 4.71
C TYR A 196 12.24 18.90 3.72
N TYR A 197 13.26 18.05 3.62
CA TYR A 197 14.46 18.35 2.85
C TYR A 197 14.42 17.86 1.41
N GLY A 198 13.62 16.86 1.09
CA GLY A 198 13.60 16.22 -0.23
C GLY A 198 14.99 15.74 -0.65
N ARG A 199 15.55 16.38 -1.68
CA ARG A 199 16.88 16.03 -2.22
C ARG A 199 17.97 17.05 -1.86
N VAL A 200 17.66 18.04 -1.02
CA VAL A 200 18.59 19.17 -0.76
C VAL A 200 19.33 19.09 0.57
N TYR A 201 19.24 17.97 1.29
CA TYR A 201 19.96 17.74 2.55
C TYR A 201 21.44 17.45 2.34
N ASP A 202 22.21 17.69 3.38
CA ASP A 202 23.63 17.30 3.52
C ASP A 202 23.86 16.50 4.82
N THR A 203 25.11 16.06 5.04
CA THR A 203 25.47 15.32 6.26
C THR A 203 25.18 16.12 7.54
N LYS A 204 25.37 17.44 7.52
CA LYS A 204 25.17 18.29 8.71
C LYS A 204 23.69 18.38 9.09
N ASP A 205 22.79 18.43 8.11
CA ASP A 205 21.35 18.41 8.36
C ASP A 205 20.93 17.12 9.06
N ILE A 206 21.44 15.99 8.56
CA ILE A 206 21.13 14.68 9.14
C ILE A 206 21.63 14.57 10.57
N ILE A 207 22.91 14.91 10.81
CA ILE A 207 23.55 14.84 12.14
C ILE A 207 22.81 15.72 13.16
N LYS A 208 22.46 16.96 12.77
CA LYS A 208 21.75 17.88 13.66
C LYS A 208 20.37 17.36 14.04
N ASN A 209 19.60 16.79 13.11
CA ASN A 209 18.32 16.20 13.44
C ASN A 209 18.44 14.93 14.31
N ILE A 210 19.48 14.11 14.10
CA ILE A 210 19.79 12.98 15.00
C ILE A 210 20.09 13.49 16.41
N ASP A 211 20.95 14.51 16.54
CA ASP A 211 21.30 15.09 17.84
C ASP A 211 20.08 15.72 18.53
N GLN A 212 19.18 16.35 17.75
CA GLN A 212 17.94 16.91 18.29
C GLN A 212 17.00 15.82 18.81
N LEU A 213 16.87 14.67 18.13
CA LEU A 213 16.10 13.52 18.64
C LEU A 213 16.62 13.03 19.99
N VAL A 214 17.96 12.98 20.13
CA VAL A 214 18.62 12.59 21.41
C VAL A 214 18.37 13.66 22.47
N LEU A 215 18.52 14.94 22.13
CA LEU A 215 18.34 16.06 23.07
C LEU A 215 16.90 16.14 23.58
N ASP A 216 15.93 15.94 22.69
CA ASP A 216 14.50 15.94 23.01
C ASP A 216 14.02 14.63 23.66
N GLU A 217 14.94 13.68 23.93
CA GLU A 217 14.65 12.37 24.53
C GLU A 217 13.52 11.60 23.82
N LYS A 218 13.42 11.78 22.49
CA LYS A 218 12.37 11.14 21.71
C LYS A 218 12.49 9.61 21.74
N SER A 219 11.38 8.93 21.92
CA SER A 219 11.29 7.46 21.89
C SER A 219 11.44 6.93 20.45
N ALA A 220 12.51 7.32 19.76
CA ALA A 220 12.82 6.94 18.38
C ALA A 220 13.86 5.82 18.33
N ASN A 221 13.83 5.01 17.28
CA ASN A 221 14.77 3.91 17.08
C ASN A 221 15.26 3.75 15.63
N ILE A 222 14.85 4.63 14.73
CA ILE A 222 15.24 4.57 13.31
C ILE A 222 15.55 5.96 12.74
N ILE A 223 16.57 6.03 11.90
CA ILE A 223 16.91 7.18 11.05
C ILE A 223 16.89 6.72 9.60
N GLN A 224 15.96 7.24 8.81
CA GLN A 224 15.83 6.90 7.38
C GLN A 224 16.41 8.01 6.50
N ILE A 225 17.39 7.66 5.68
CA ILE A 225 17.88 8.51 4.60
C ILE A 225 17.06 8.22 3.35
N ASP A 226 16.21 9.15 2.98
CA ASP A 226 15.33 9.01 1.83
C ASP A 226 16.02 9.44 0.53
N GLY A 227 15.31 9.42 -0.59
CA GLY A 227 15.83 9.62 -1.93
C GLY A 227 16.70 10.85 -2.14
N GLY A 228 17.61 10.77 -3.12
CA GLY A 228 18.48 11.87 -3.51
C GLY A 228 19.90 11.81 -2.95
N TRP A 229 20.33 10.72 -2.35
CA TRP A 229 21.68 10.51 -1.88
C TRP A 229 22.65 9.96 -2.95
N TRP A 230 22.13 9.33 -3.99
CA TRP A 230 22.91 8.79 -5.11
C TRP A 230 23.30 9.89 -6.13
N THR A 231 24.37 9.65 -6.88
CA THR A 231 24.78 10.53 -7.99
C THR A 231 23.82 10.45 -9.17
N ALA A 232 23.40 9.23 -9.52
CA ALA A 232 22.33 8.96 -10.48
C ALA A 232 21.49 7.77 -9.98
N ARG A 233 20.18 7.79 -10.25
CA ARG A 233 19.31 6.66 -9.93
C ARG A 233 19.76 5.43 -10.70
N GLY A 234 19.88 4.32 -10.02
CA GLY A 234 20.48 3.09 -10.56
C GLY A 234 21.92 2.87 -10.10
N ASP A 235 22.72 3.92 -9.93
CA ASP A 235 24.10 3.86 -9.47
C ASP A 235 24.14 3.91 -7.93
N TYR A 236 23.55 2.92 -7.26
CA TYR A 236 23.31 2.97 -5.81
C TYR A 236 24.53 2.70 -4.92
N LEU A 237 25.69 2.51 -5.47
CA LEU A 237 26.94 2.50 -4.71
C LEU A 237 27.74 3.80 -4.89
N SER A 238 27.21 4.77 -5.64
CA SER A 238 27.78 6.09 -5.88
C SER A 238 27.02 7.17 -5.11
N VAL A 239 27.67 7.82 -4.16
CA VAL A 239 27.08 8.79 -3.21
C VAL A 239 27.49 10.20 -3.61
N ARG A 240 26.57 11.17 -3.46
CA ARG A 240 26.83 12.58 -3.76
C ARG A 240 27.90 13.19 -2.83
N ASP A 241 28.69 14.10 -3.34
CA ASP A 241 29.83 14.73 -2.62
C ASP A 241 29.41 15.52 -1.37
N ASN A 242 28.19 16.09 -1.35
CA ASN A 242 27.69 16.83 -0.19
C ASN A 242 27.30 15.94 1.02
N LEU A 243 27.36 14.62 0.85
CA LEU A 243 27.22 13.65 1.93
C LEU A 243 28.63 13.27 2.44
N GLU A 244 29.24 14.22 3.15
CA GLU A 244 30.60 14.10 3.69
C GLU A 244 30.75 12.84 4.56
N GLY A 245 31.78 12.05 4.28
CA GLY A 245 32.01 10.76 4.91
C GLY A 245 31.16 9.61 4.36
N GLY A 246 30.20 9.91 3.46
CA GLY A 246 29.32 8.93 2.83
C GLY A 246 28.27 8.33 3.76
N LEU A 247 27.43 7.48 3.19
CA LEU A 247 26.31 6.86 3.91
C LEU A 247 26.75 5.92 5.03
N LYS A 248 27.92 5.28 4.92
CA LYS A 248 28.48 4.45 5.97
C LYS A 248 28.79 5.24 7.25
N ALA A 249 29.31 6.46 7.11
CA ALA A 249 29.58 7.32 8.26
C ALA A 249 28.29 7.76 8.94
N ILE A 250 27.25 8.11 8.17
CA ILE A 250 25.92 8.47 8.68
C ILE A 250 25.31 7.30 9.44
N ALA A 251 25.33 6.09 8.88
CA ALA A 251 24.81 4.90 9.54
C ALA A 251 25.58 4.57 10.84
N THR A 252 26.91 4.73 10.82
CA THR A 252 27.76 4.55 12.02
C THR A 252 27.40 5.56 13.09
N TYR A 253 27.19 6.82 12.72
CA TYR A 253 26.78 7.88 13.66
C TYR A 253 25.39 7.59 14.25
N ALA A 254 24.41 7.28 13.42
CA ALA A 254 23.07 6.92 13.89
C ALA A 254 23.10 5.75 14.88
N LYS A 255 23.87 4.69 14.58
CA LYS A 255 24.06 3.54 15.46
C LYS A 255 24.73 3.91 16.78
N SER A 256 25.72 4.82 16.76
CA SER A 256 26.39 5.30 17.98
C SER A 256 25.45 6.04 18.93
N LYS A 257 24.33 6.55 18.42
CA LYS A 257 23.25 7.20 19.17
C LYS A 257 22.08 6.25 19.52
N GLY A 258 22.21 4.95 19.19
CA GLY A 258 21.21 3.94 19.50
C GLY A 258 20.13 3.75 18.42
N PHE A 259 20.27 4.39 17.25
CA PHE A 259 19.30 4.28 16.16
C PHE A 259 19.69 3.20 15.15
N ARG A 260 18.70 2.54 14.59
CA ARG A 260 18.79 1.72 13.39
C ARG A 260 18.94 2.63 12.16
N ALA A 261 19.83 2.29 11.24
CA ALA A 261 19.96 3.03 9.99
C ALA A 261 19.00 2.46 8.93
N GLY A 262 18.24 3.35 8.33
CA GLY A 262 17.29 3.08 7.24
C GLY A 262 17.64 3.84 5.97
N ILE A 263 17.32 3.27 4.81
CA ILE A 263 17.63 3.84 3.51
C ILE A 263 16.50 3.62 2.50
N HIS A 264 16.33 4.59 1.59
CA HIS A 264 15.40 4.51 0.47
C HIS A 264 16.14 4.29 -0.85
N LEU A 265 15.58 3.45 -1.72
CA LEU A 265 16.01 3.25 -3.10
C LEU A 265 14.80 3.18 -4.03
N ASP A 266 15.03 3.45 -5.33
CA ASP A 266 14.10 3.11 -6.40
C ASP A 266 14.53 1.77 -7.00
N GLY A 267 13.78 0.71 -6.70
CA GLY A 267 14.19 -0.65 -7.06
C GLY A 267 14.01 -0.99 -8.55
N PHE A 268 13.18 -0.25 -9.30
CA PHE A 268 12.75 -0.67 -10.63
C PHE A 268 13.14 0.28 -11.75
N ARG A 269 13.68 1.47 -11.44
CA ARG A 269 14.06 2.47 -12.42
C ARG A 269 15.52 2.89 -12.26
N ALA A 270 16.10 3.36 -13.38
CA ALA A 270 17.39 4.02 -13.41
C ALA A 270 17.31 5.32 -14.24
N ASP A 271 18.28 6.20 -14.07
CA ASP A 271 18.45 7.37 -14.94
C ASP A 271 19.08 6.94 -16.27
N LYS A 272 18.59 7.46 -17.38
CA LYS A 272 19.19 7.22 -18.70
C LYS A 272 20.66 7.65 -18.78
N ASN A 273 21.09 8.54 -17.89
CA ASN A 273 22.47 9.03 -17.81
C ASN A 273 23.31 8.27 -16.76
N SER A 274 22.76 7.24 -16.12
CA SER A 274 23.49 6.42 -15.14
C SER A 274 24.65 5.65 -15.76
N GLU A 275 25.62 5.30 -14.93
CA GLU A 275 26.74 4.46 -15.34
C GLU A 275 26.28 3.04 -15.65
N VAL A 276 25.39 2.49 -14.82
CA VAL A 276 24.80 1.17 -15.03
C VAL A 276 24.12 1.06 -16.40
N TYR A 277 23.47 2.12 -16.89
CA TYR A 277 22.88 2.09 -18.23
C TYR A 277 23.94 2.16 -19.33
N ARG A 278 24.98 2.98 -19.16
CA ARG A 278 26.06 3.07 -20.17
C ARG A 278 26.82 1.76 -20.32
N GLU A 279 27.05 1.06 -19.21
CA GLU A 279 27.77 -0.22 -19.19
C GLU A 279 26.89 -1.39 -19.61
N HIS A 280 25.62 -1.37 -19.26
CA HIS A 280 24.69 -2.48 -19.45
C HIS A 280 23.35 -2.07 -20.06
N PRO A 281 23.32 -1.52 -21.30
CA PRO A 281 22.07 -1.05 -21.93
C PRO A 281 21.06 -2.17 -22.22
N ASN A 282 21.49 -3.42 -22.19
CA ASN A 282 20.66 -4.62 -22.35
C ASN A 282 20.01 -5.12 -21.03
N TRP A 283 20.21 -4.41 -19.93
CA TRP A 283 19.57 -4.71 -18.64
C TRP A 283 18.21 -4.02 -18.48
N PHE A 284 17.76 -3.31 -19.49
CA PHE A 284 16.58 -2.48 -19.43
C PHE A 284 15.52 -2.91 -20.45
N LEU A 285 14.25 -2.75 -20.06
CA LEU A 285 13.11 -3.07 -20.90
C LEU A 285 13.14 -2.30 -22.23
N LYS A 286 12.75 -2.98 -23.29
CA LYS A 286 12.72 -2.47 -24.67
C LYS A 286 11.28 -2.30 -25.16
N ASP A 287 11.10 -1.43 -26.13
CA ASP A 287 9.86 -1.36 -26.90
C ASP A 287 9.87 -2.35 -28.08
N GLN A 288 8.79 -2.39 -28.83
CA GLN A 288 8.61 -3.27 -29.99
C GLN A 288 9.63 -3.04 -31.13
N ASP A 289 10.34 -1.91 -31.12
CA ASP A 289 11.38 -1.57 -32.12
C ASP A 289 12.79 -1.88 -31.57
N GLY A 290 12.90 -2.42 -30.37
CA GLY A 290 14.17 -2.76 -29.72
C GLY A 290 14.86 -1.59 -29.03
N GLU A 291 14.20 -0.42 -28.94
CA GLU A 291 14.73 0.75 -28.26
C GLU A 291 14.41 0.69 -26.76
N THR A 292 15.31 1.20 -25.93
CA THR A 292 15.06 1.28 -24.48
C THR A 292 13.86 2.17 -24.19
N ILE A 293 12.91 1.66 -23.41
CA ILE A 293 11.75 2.42 -22.97
C ILE A 293 12.19 3.54 -22.05
N VAL A 294 11.81 4.77 -22.37
CA VAL A 294 12.12 5.96 -21.56
C VAL A 294 10.82 6.59 -21.08
N GLU A 295 10.70 6.79 -19.77
CA GLU A 295 9.54 7.46 -19.17
C GLU A 295 9.41 8.88 -19.76
N PRO A 296 8.25 9.27 -20.29
CA PRO A 296 8.03 10.61 -20.80
C PRO A 296 8.07 11.61 -19.65
N ILE A 297 8.85 12.66 -19.81
CA ILE A 297 9.07 13.67 -18.79
C ILE A 297 7.87 14.61 -18.72
N ASP A 298 7.34 14.82 -17.52
CA ASP A 298 6.59 16.03 -17.23
C ASP A 298 7.54 17.25 -17.25
N LYS A 299 7.04 18.37 -17.75
CA LYS A 299 7.81 19.60 -18.11
C LYS A 299 8.70 20.20 -17.02
N VAL A 300 8.75 19.64 -15.81
CA VAL A 300 9.42 20.24 -14.66
C VAL A 300 10.86 19.77 -14.48
N ASP A 301 11.23 18.59 -14.97
CA ASP A 301 12.59 18.06 -14.79
C ASP A 301 13.16 17.48 -16.10
N THR A 302 13.75 18.33 -16.92
CA THR A 302 14.30 17.96 -18.23
C THR A 302 15.58 17.12 -18.14
N PHE A 303 16.14 16.89 -16.96
CA PHE A 303 17.43 16.23 -16.76
C PHE A 303 17.33 14.74 -16.39
N MET A 304 16.20 14.28 -15.83
CA MET A 304 16.02 12.90 -15.40
C MET A 304 15.11 12.16 -16.37
N ARG A 305 15.67 11.31 -17.20
CA ARG A 305 14.92 10.37 -18.04
C ARG A 305 15.03 9.00 -17.41
N TYR A 306 13.92 8.51 -16.85
CA TYR A 306 13.88 7.18 -16.23
C TYR A 306 13.72 6.10 -17.28
N ILE A 307 14.41 5.01 -17.05
CA ILE A 307 14.36 3.74 -17.77
C ILE A 307 14.10 2.62 -16.77
N TYR A 308 13.66 1.47 -17.22
CA TYR A 308 13.13 0.42 -16.37
C TYR A 308 14.01 -0.81 -16.40
N PHE A 309 14.47 -1.27 -15.23
CA PHE A 309 15.21 -2.53 -15.10
C PHE A 309 14.38 -3.71 -15.56
N ASP A 310 15.01 -4.64 -16.28
CA ASP A 310 14.41 -5.89 -16.73
C ASP A 310 14.80 -7.06 -15.82
N TYR A 311 14.00 -7.33 -14.82
CA TYR A 311 14.24 -8.43 -13.88
C TYR A 311 13.95 -9.83 -14.46
N SER A 312 13.57 -9.96 -15.71
CA SER A 312 13.63 -11.25 -16.40
C SER A 312 15.08 -11.64 -16.75
N ASN A 313 16.01 -10.69 -16.66
CA ASN A 313 17.44 -10.91 -16.85
C ASN A 313 18.10 -11.25 -15.51
N PRO A 314 18.66 -12.46 -15.34
CA PRO A 314 19.31 -12.88 -14.10
C PRO A 314 20.48 -11.97 -13.66
N ALA A 315 21.16 -11.31 -14.60
CA ALA A 315 22.24 -10.38 -14.30
C ALA A 315 21.73 -9.11 -13.57
N VAL A 316 20.52 -8.65 -13.88
CA VAL A 316 19.87 -7.53 -13.18
C VAL A 316 19.48 -7.93 -11.76
N CYS A 317 18.95 -9.14 -11.57
CA CYS A 317 18.65 -9.70 -10.25
C CYS A 317 19.92 -9.75 -9.38
N GLU A 318 21.00 -10.30 -9.93
CA GLU A 318 22.29 -10.40 -9.21
C GLU A 318 22.89 -9.02 -8.90
N TYR A 319 22.82 -8.09 -9.82
CA TYR A 319 23.27 -6.70 -9.60
C TYR A 319 22.55 -6.06 -8.40
N MET A 320 21.21 -6.09 -8.40
CA MET A 320 20.43 -5.44 -7.33
C MET A 320 20.61 -6.16 -5.98
N LYS A 321 20.70 -7.48 -5.97
CA LYS A 321 21.04 -8.27 -4.79
C LYS A 321 22.38 -7.81 -4.19
N ASN A 322 23.42 -7.70 -5.02
CA ASN A 322 24.76 -7.30 -4.58
C ASN A 322 24.80 -5.85 -4.07
N VAL A 323 24.07 -4.93 -4.72
CA VAL A 323 23.91 -3.55 -4.25
C VAL A 323 23.31 -3.52 -2.85
N LEU A 324 22.18 -4.20 -2.64
CA LEU A 324 21.48 -4.21 -1.35
C LEU A 324 22.29 -4.93 -0.27
N GLN A 325 22.96 -6.02 -0.62
CA GLN A 325 23.87 -6.72 0.30
C GLN A 325 25.00 -5.78 0.76
N THR A 326 25.66 -5.05 -0.15
CA THR A 326 26.70 -4.08 0.19
C THR A 326 26.18 -2.99 1.13
N ILE A 327 25.01 -2.43 0.82
CA ILE A 327 24.39 -1.40 1.66
C ILE A 327 24.08 -1.98 3.05
N ARG A 328 23.62 -3.21 3.14
CA ARG A 328 23.34 -3.89 4.41
C ARG A 328 24.63 -4.20 5.19
N THR A 329 25.58 -4.91 4.58
CA THR A 329 26.73 -5.46 5.30
C THR A 329 27.85 -4.45 5.50
N ASP A 330 28.20 -3.69 4.45
CA ASP A 330 29.36 -2.81 4.48
C ASP A 330 29.03 -1.42 4.99
N TRP A 331 27.82 -0.90 4.65
CA TRP A 331 27.36 0.40 5.16
C TRP A 331 26.56 0.27 6.45
N GLY A 332 25.95 -0.90 6.70
CA GLY A 332 25.30 -1.23 7.96
C GLY A 332 23.86 -0.76 8.07
N TYR A 333 23.13 -0.65 6.99
CA TYR A 333 21.69 -0.37 7.00
C TYR A 333 20.89 -1.64 7.33
N SER A 334 19.75 -1.48 8.00
CA SER A 334 18.89 -2.59 8.40
C SER A 334 17.39 -2.30 8.25
N TYR A 335 17.05 -1.24 7.54
CA TYR A 335 15.69 -0.91 7.10
C TYR A 335 15.78 -0.35 5.68
N PHE A 336 15.05 -0.96 4.76
CA PHE A 336 15.06 -0.64 3.34
C PHE A 336 13.65 -0.26 2.88
N LYS A 337 13.45 1.00 2.48
CA LYS A 337 12.27 1.46 1.77
C LYS A 337 12.57 1.40 0.29
N ILE A 338 11.98 0.43 -0.41
CA ILE A 338 12.10 0.32 -1.86
C ILE A 338 10.84 0.92 -2.49
N ASP A 339 11.05 1.94 -3.31
CA ASP A 339 9.97 2.73 -3.89
C ASP A 339 9.76 2.43 -5.38
N PHE A 340 8.67 2.96 -5.93
CA PHE A 340 8.30 2.86 -7.35
C PHE A 340 8.17 1.43 -7.87
N MET A 341 7.80 0.48 -7.00
CA MET A 341 7.70 -0.94 -7.33
C MET A 341 6.68 -1.24 -8.44
N ARG A 342 5.64 -0.42 -8.59
CA ARG A 342 4.65 -0.60 -9.65
C ARG A 342 5.24 -0.57 -11.07
N TYR A 343 6.39 0.05 -11.24
CA TYR A 343 7.07 0.07 -12.53
C TYR A 343 7.69 -1.27 -12.95
N GLY A 344 7.75 -2.24 -12.06
CA GLY A 344 8.04 -3.64 -12.42
C GLY A 344 6.95 -4.29 -13.27
N LEU A 345 5.70 -3.83 -13.13
CA LEU A 345 4.51 -4.36 -13.81
C LEU A 345 4.23 -3.75 -15.19
N LEU A 346 5.21 -3.12 -15.82
CA LEU A 346 5.04 -2.50 -17.13
C LEU A 346 4.77 -3.54 -18.23
N GLN A 347 3.67 -3.38 -18.93
CA GLN A 347 3.22 -4.27 -20.02
C GLN A 347 2.96 -3.50 -21.32
N THR A 348 2.30 -2.35 -21.21
CA THR A 348 1.78 -1.59 -22.33
C THR A 348 2.06 -0.10 -22.18
N ILE A 349 1.63 0.64 -23.15
CA ILE A 349 1.69 2.10 -23.21
C ILE A 349 1.04 2.82 -22.04
N MET A 350 -0.08 2.32 -21.56
CA MET A 350 -0.83 2.94 -20.45
C MET A 350 0.01 2.98 -19.18
N ASP A 351 0.86 1.95 -19.00
CA ASP A 351 1.75 1.85 -17.86
C ASP A 351 2.94 2.82 -17.97
N VAL A 352 3.42 3.05 -19.20
CA VAL A 352 4.61 3.86 -19.45
C VAL A 352 4.30 5.36 -19.52
N HIS A 353 3.18 5.74 -20.15
CA HIS A 353 2.89 7.14 -20.47
C HIS A 353 1.92 7.81 -19.49
N GLY A 354 1.41 7.08 -18.50
CA GLY A 354 0.43 7.62 -17.59
C GLY A 354 -0.88 8.05 -18.29
N ARG A 355 -1.73 8.73 -17.56
CA ARG A 355 -3.12 9.04 -17.96
C ARG A 355 -3.27 9.98 -19.17
N ASP A 356 -2.22 10.62 -19.66
CA ASP A 356 -2.36 11.78 -20.54
C ASP A 356 -1.83 11.61 -21.96
N GLY A 357 -1.51 10.46 -22.47
CA GLY A 357 -1.12 10.23 -23.87
C GLY A 357 -0.61 11.49 -24.60
N LYS A 358 0.46 12.15 -24.09
CA LYS A 358 0.86 13.48 -24.57
C LYS A 358 1.32 13.41 -26.02
N LYS A 359 0.80 14.34 -26.82
CA LYS A 359 1.15 14.57 -28.21
C LYS A 359 2.67 14.65 -28.39
N GLY A 360 3.26 13.67 -29.10
CA GLY A 360 4.70 13.64 -29.42
C GLY A 360 5.53 12.57 -28.69
N THR A 361 4.93 11.75 -27.81
CA THR A 361 5.60 10.58 -27.23
C THR A 361 5.46 9.37 -28.14
N LYS A 362 6.52 8.57 -28.25
CA LYS A 362 6.51 7.31 -28.99
C LYS A 362 5.53 6.34 -28.33
N LEU A 363 4.67 5.75 -29.13
CA LEU A 363 3.69 4.77 -28.68
C LEU A 363 4.39 3.44 -28.40
N VAL A 364 4.46 2.99 -27.15
CA VAL A 364 4.89 1.64 -26.79
C VAL A 364 3.66 0.74 -26.80
N THR A 365 3.56 -0.16 -27.76
CA THR A 365 2.42 -1.07 -27.90
C THR A 365 2.70 -2.44 -27.27
N LYS A 366 3.97 -2.74 -27.05
CA LYS A 366 4.42 -3.97 -26.41
C LYS A 366 5.75 -3.71 -25.69
N VAL A 367 5.86 -4.21 -24.48
CA VAL A 367 7.14 -4.29 -23.75
C VAL A 367 7.85 -5.57 -24.17
N VAL A 368 9.13 -5.44 -24.53
CA VAL A 368 10.01 -6.56 -24.87
C VAL A 368 11.04 -6.72 -23.77
N ALA A 369 11.06 -7.87 -23.16
CA ALA A 369 11.95 -8.25 -22.07
C ALA A 369 13.08 -9.17 -22.56
N PHE A 370 14.09 -9.39 -21.74
CA PHE A 370 15.15 -10.37 -21.96
C PHE A 370 14.56 -11.79 -22.07
N ASN A 371 13.64 -12.12 -21.17
CA ASN A 371 12.84 -13.35 -21.24
C ASN A 371 11.37 -12.98 -21.42
N ASN A 372 10.88 -13.06 -22.65
CA ASN A 372 9.48 -12.79 -22.97
C ASN A 372 8.49 -13.89 -22.56
N ASP A 373 8.96 -15.02 -22.04
CA ASP A 373 8.11 -16.07 -21.50
C ASP A 373 7.63 -15.75 -20.08
N MET A 374 8.24 -14.75 -19.43
CA MET A 374 7.81 -14.24 -18.13
C MET A 374 6.82 -13.11 -18.30
N THR A 375 5.72 -13.16 -17.54
CA THR A 375 4.79 -12.04 -17.40
C THR A 375 5.44 -10.89 -16.60
N SER A 376 4.81 -9.72 -16.59
CA SER A 376 5.26 -8.58 -15.79
C SER A 376 5.25 -8.88 -14.28
N VAL A 377 4.28 -9.66 -13.81
CA VAL A 377 4.20 -10.13 -12.42
C VAL A 377 5.37 -11.04 -12.09
N GLU A 378 5.66 -12.03 -12.91
CA GLU A 378 6.79 -12.94 -12.72
C GLU A 378 8.12 -12.20 -12.70
N ARG A 379 8.33 -11.23 -13.62
CA ARG A 379 9.53 -10.35 -13.64
C ARG A 379 9.63 -9.53 -12.36
N THR A 380 8.53 -8.92 -11.93
CA THR A 380 8.48 -8.13 -10.69
C THR A 380 8.84 -8.97 -9.49
N ARG A 381 8.23 -10.16 -9.35
CA ARG A 381 8.52 -11.07 -8.24
C ARG A 381 9.97 -11.59 -8.27
N ALA A 382 10.54 -11.83 -9.44
CA ALA A 382 11.96 -12.19 -9.57
C ALA A 382 12.87 -11.08 -9.02
N GLY A 383 12.60 -9.82 -9.37
CA GLY A 383 13.32 -8.66 -8.83
C GLY A 383 13.15 -8.51 -7.32
N LEU A 384 11.92 -8.63 -6.82
CA LEU A 384 11.64 -8.54 -5.38
C LEU A 384 12.34 -9.65 -4.57
N LYS A 385 12.36 -10.90 -5.09
CA LYS A 385 13.08 -12.02 -4.47
C LYS A 385 14.59 -11.74 -4.41
N ALA A 386 15.17 -11.26 -5.52
CA ALA A 386 16.58 -10.88 -5.53
C ALA A 386 16.90 -9.75 -4.55
N MET A 387 16.01 -8.75 -4.43
CA MET A 387 16.12 -7.69 -3.42
C MET A 387 16.05 -8.26 -2.01
N ARG A 388 15.10 -9.16 -1.72
CA ARG A 388 14.99 -9.82 -0.41
C ARG A 388 16.27 -10.61 -0.06
N GLU A 389 16.84 -11.32 -1.02
CA GLU A 389 18.11 -12.02 -0.80
C GLU A 389 19.25 -11.07 -0.41
N GLY A 390 19.32 -9.88 -1.02
CA GLY A 390 20.33 -8.86 -0.66
C GLY A 390 20.06 -8.19 0.68
N ILE A 391 18.78 -7.94 0.99
CA ILE A 391 18.30 -7.34 2.25
C ILE A 391 18.38 -8.35 3.41
N ASP A 392 18.20 -9.64 3.12
CA ASP A 392 18.20 -10.74 4.09
C ASP A 392 17.16 -10.53 5.21
N ASP A 393 17.58 -10.48 6.48
CA ASP A 393 16.72 -10.30 7.65
C ASP A 393 16.37 -8.83 7.98
N ALA A 394 16.94 -7.87 7.25
CA ALA A 394 16.62 -6.46 7.43
C ALA A 394 15.17 -6.15 6.99
N PHE A 395 14.57 -5.13 7.60
CA PHE A 395 13.18 -4.75 7.30
C PHE A 395 13.03 -4.22 5.87
N PHE A 396 12.08 -4.78 5.14
CA PHE A 396 11.78 -4.44 3.76
C PHE A 396 10.40 -3.78 3.63
N LEU A 397 10.38 -2.45 3.47
CA LEU A 397 9.17 -1.68 3.21
C LEU A 397 8.95 -1.52 1.70
N ALA A 398 7.81 -2.00 1.21
CA ALA A 398 7.33 -1.72 -0.14
C ALA A 398 6.64 -0.35 -0.22
N CYS A 399 7.02 0.44 -1.21
CA CYS A 399 6.41 1.75 -1.48
C CYS A 399 6.02 1.86 -2.96
N SER A 400 4.97 2.64 -3.27
CA SER A 400 4.43 2.80 -4.63
C SER A 400 4.26 1.46 -5.36
N SER A 401 3.66 0.49 -4.68
CA SER A 401 3.46 -0.86 -5.20
C SER A 401 1.97 -1.16 -5.40
N ILE A 402 1.68 -2.08 -6.31
CA ILE A 402 0.50 -2.92 -6.26
C ILE A 402 0.87 -4.07 -5.32
N PHE A 403 0.14 -4.26 -4.20
CA PHE A 403 0.67 -5.08 -3.11
C PHE A 403 0.71 -6.58 -3.45
N GLY A 404 -0.24 -7.09 -4.24
CA GLY A 404 -0.33 -8.52 -4.54
C GLY A 404 1.00 -9.18 -4.90
N PRO A 405 1.74 -8.69 -5.92
CA PRO A 405 3.06 -9.24 -6.26
C PRO A 405 4.12 -9.14 -5.17
N THR A 406 3.93 -8.31 -4.12
CA THR A 406 4.89 -8.16 -3.02
C THR A 406 4.70 -9.15 -1.88
N LEU A 407 3.53 -9.83 -1.84
CA LEU A 407 3.13 -10.70 -0.75
C LEU A 407 4.08 -11.89 -0.56
N GLY A 408 4.38 -12.19 0.70
CA GLY A 408 5.34 -13.21 1.10
C GLY A 408 6.81 -12.81 0.91
N ILE A 409 7.10 -11.57 0.45
CA ILE A 409 8.47 -11.10 0.19
C ILE A 409 8.82 -9.90 1.06
N VAL A 410 7.90 -8.95 1.26
CA VAL A 410 8.13 -7.72 2.02
C VAL A 410 7.60 -7.83 3.45
N ASP A 411 8.14 -7.02 4.38
CA ASP A 411 7.70 -6.99 5.78
C ASP A 411 6.67 -5.88 6.02
N GLY A 412 6.79 -4.79 5.29
CA GLY A 412 5.91 -3.63 5.43
C GLY A 412 5.37 -3.12 4.11
N LEU A 413 4.23 -2.44 4.16
CA LEU A 413 3.56 -1.90 3.00
C LEU A 413 3.09 -0.47 3.23
N ARG A 414 3.50 0.44 2.37
CA ARG A 414 2.94 1.78 2.24
C ARG A 414 1.53 1.68 1.64
N THR A 415 0.52 2.06 2.41
CA THR A 415 -0.89 1.82 2.09
C THR A 415 -1.64 3.01 1.51
N GLY A 416 -1.04 4.18 1.52
CA GLY A 416 -1.63 5.41 0.96
C GLY A 416 -0.65 6.22 0.12
N GLY A 417 -1.15 7.23 -0.57
CA GLY A 417 -0.34 8.19 -1.33
C GLY A 417 0.53 9.07 -0.43
N ASP A 418 1.40 9.89 -1.03
CA ASP A 418 2.30 10.76 -0.28
C ASP A 418 1.55 11.76 0.58
N ILE A 419 2.00 11.91 1.81
CA ILE A 419 1.48 12.89 2.75
C ILE A 419 2.04 14.29 2.45
N SER A 420 1.39 15.30 2.97
CA SER A 420 1.85 16.68 2.98
C SER A 420 1.25 17.38 4.21
N PRO A 421 1.90 18.41 4.78
CA PRO A 421 1.40 19.13 5.95
C PRO A 421 0.20 20.04 5.61
N ARG A 422 -0.86 19.45 5.08
CA ARG A 422 -2.12 20.07 4.70
C ARG A 422 -3.28 19.20 5.12
N PHE A 423 -4.33 19.80 5.64
CA PHE A 423 -5.49 19.09 6.17
C PHE A 423 -6.18 18.19 5.15
N GLU A 424 -6.35 18.66 3.93
CA GLU A 424 -6.95 17.88 2.83
C GLU A 424 -6.15 16.61 2.49
N PHE A 425 -4.81 16.63 2.66
CA PHE A 425 -3.98 15.44 2.51
C PHE A 425 -4.19 14.47 3.66
N TYR A 426 -4.23 14.95 4.91
CA TYR A 426 -4.51 14.09 6.06
C TYR A 426 -5.82 13.33 5.89
N LYS A 427 -6.91 14.06 5.57
CA LYS A 427 -8.23 13.48 5.34
C LYS A 427 -8.22 12.40 4.25
N THR A 428 -7.63 12.69 3.09
CA THR A 428 -7.54 11.74 1.99
C THR A 428 -6.70 10.51 2.34
N ARG A 429 -5.58 10.69 3.05
CA ARG A 429 -4.70 9.57 3.42
C ARG A 429 -5.33 8.66 4.46
N VAL A 430 -6.07 9.22 5.40
CA VAL A 430 -6.84 8.43 6.38
C VAL A 430 -7.79 7.45 5.68
N LEU A 431 -8.49 7.90 4.65
CA LEU A 431 -9.39 7.04 3.88
C LEU A 431 -8.63 5.94 3.11
N GLN A 432 -7.55 6.32 2.39
CA GLN A 432 -6.72 5.37 1.62
C GLN A 432 -6.12 4.29 2.52
N ASN A 433 -5.53 4.72 3.62
CA ASN A 433 -4.89 3.83 4.58
C ASN A 433 -5.92 2.95 5.30
N GLY A 434 -7.02 3.54 5.75
CA GLY A 434 -8.04 2.86 6.53
C GLY A 434 -8.65 1.65 5.82
N GLY A 435 -8.79 1.71 4.50
CA GLY A 435 -9.30 0.59 3.70
C GLY A 435 -8.42 -0.66 3.69
N ASN A 436 -7.15 -0.52 4.08
CA ASN A 436 -6.18 -1.61 4.14
C ASN A 436 -6.00 -2.17 5.56
N PHE A 437 -6.95 -1.92 6.47
CA PHE A 437 -6.86 -2.33 7.88
C PHE A 437 -6.64 -3.84 8.07
N TYR A 438 -7.21 -4.65 7.20
CA TYR A 438 -7.17 -6.12 7.27
C TYR A 438 -5.79 -6.73 6.98
N LEU A 439 -4.87 -5.94 6.42
CA LEU A 439 -3.51 -6.40 6.15
C LEU A 439 -2.59 -6.22 7.36
N ASN A 440 -2.92 -5.26 8.25
CA ASN A 440 -2.00 -4.85 9.31
C ASN A 440 -1.69 -5.97 10.31
N SER A 441 -0.42 -6.27 10.48
CA SER A 441 0.14 -7.30 11.37
C SER A 441 -0.29 -8.74 11.06
N VAL A 442 -1.14 -8.95 10.06
CA VAL A 442 -1.54 -10.27 9.57
C VAL A 442 -0.75 -10.62 8.30
N VAL A 443 -0.71 -9.70 7.36
CA VAL A 443 -0.03 -9.87 6.06
C VAL A 443 1.24 -9.04 5.99
N THR A 444 1.16 -7.77 6.39
CA THR A 444 2.27 -6.80 6.39
C THR A 444 2.16 -5.88 7.59
N GLN A 445 3.23 -5.16 7.90
CA GLN A 445 3.17 -4.01 8.79
C GLN A 445 2.83 -2.76 7.96
N ASN A 446 1.67 -2.16 8.22
CA ASN A 446 1.20 -1.02 7.43
C ASN A 446 1.96 0.27 7.73
N ASP A 447 2.24 1.04 6.67
CA ASP A 447 2.85 2.36 6.71
C ASP A 447 1.86 3.41 6.19
N ALA A 448 1.50 4.37 7.04
CA ALA A 448 0.60 5.48 6.70
C ALA A 448 1.28 6.62 5.95
N ASP A 449 2.58 6.53 5.74
CA ASP A 449 3.51 7.60 5.39
C ASP A 449 3.96 8.43 6.60
N TYR A 450 4.70 9.49 6.34
CA TYR A 450 5.37 10.26 7.35
C TYR A 450 4.41 11.02 8.29
N LEU A 451 4.81 11.08 9.55
CA LEU A 451 4.25 12.00 10.51
C LEU A 451 4.80 13.40 10.21
N VAL A 452 4.08 14.19 9.41
CA VAL A 452 4.44 15.57 9.07
C VAL A 452 3.50 16.53 9.79
N LEU A 453 4.05 17.38 10.63
CA LEU A 453 3.29 18.18 11.60
C LEU A 453 3.56 19.68 11.49
N ARG A 454 4.55 20.10 10.67
CA ARG A 454 4.96 21.49 10.54
C ARG A 454 3.87 22.38 9.96
N ASN A 455 3.97 23.66 10.30
CA ASN A 455 3.29 24.76 9.64
C ASN A 455 4.33 25.61 8.91
N LYS A 456 3.91 26.46 7.99
CA LYS A 456 4.80 27.39 7.25
C LYS A 456 5.72 28.23 8.14
N ASN A 457 5.32 28.47 9.40
CA ASN A 457 6.13 29.20 10.37
C ASN A 457 7.26 28.34 10.98
N ASP A 458 7.24 27.04 10.76
CA ASP A 458 8.26 26.08 11.17
C ASP A 458 9.25 25.78 10.02
N GLU A 459 9.16 26.48 8.89
CA GLU A 459 9.97 26.25 7.70
C GLU A 459 11.08 27.31 7.56
N GLU A 460 12.28 26.85 7.24
CA GLU A 460 13.33 27.71 6.71
C GLU A 460 13.14 27.86 5.20
N PRO A 461 12.77 29.05 4.68
CA PRO A 461 12.33 29.21 3.29
C PRO A 461 13.32 28.75 2.23
N GLU A 462 14.62 28.73 2.55
CA GLU A 462 15.67 28.36 1.61
C GLU A 462 16.02 26.87 1.63
N ARG A 463 15.60 26.14 2.68
CA ARG A 463 15.98 24.75 2.89
C ARG A 463 14.82 23.76 2.81
N ALA A 464 13.59 24.24 2.93
CA ALA A 464 12.43 23.38 2.79
C ALA A 464 12.15 23.06 1.31
N TRP A 465 12.32 21.81 0.93
CA TRP A 465 12.06 21.36 -0.45
C TRP A 465 10.63 21.61 -0.90
N GLY A 466 9.69 21.42 0.00
CA GLY A 466 8.27 21.61 -0.25
C GLY A 466 7.79 23.05 -0.38
N LYS A 467 8.64 24.08 -0.14
CA LYS A 467 8.22 25.49 -0.11
C LYS A 467 7.43 25.96 -1.33
N HIS A 468 7.67 25.38 -2.50
CA HIS A 468 7.01 25.75 -3.74
C HIS A 468 5.78 24.89 -4.06
N LYS A 469 5.61 23.75 -3.39
CA LYS A 469 4.52 22.80 -3.66
C LYS A 469 3.57 22.62 -2.48
N PHE A 470 4.09 22.64 -1.25
CA PHE A 470 3.40 22.05 -0.11
C PHE A 470 3.56 22.84 1.19
N GLY A 471 3.76 24.17 1.12
CA GLY A 471 3.88 24.99 2.33
C GLY A 471 2.86 24.58 3.39
N GLY A 472 3.32 24.25 4.58
CA GLY A 472 2.47 23.77 5.67
C GLY A 472 1.43 24.83 6.06
N ASN A 473 0.15 24.48 6.00
CA ASN A 473 -0.93 25.38 6.39
C ASN A 473 -1.80 24.83 7.53
N THR A 474 -1.40 23.69 8.12
CA THR A 474 -2.18 23.03 9.16
C THR A 474 -2.21 23.82 10.46
N THR A 475 -3.38 23.90 11.08
CA THR A 475 -3.54 24.33 12.46
C THR A 475 -2.91 23.30 13.42
N TYR A 476 -2.82 23.64 14.71
CA TYR A 476 -2.38 22.68 15.73
C TYR A 476 -3.34 21.50 15.82
N ASP A 477 -4.65 21.73 15.83
CA ASP A 477 -5.67 20.70 15.98
C ASP A 477 -5.68 19.74 14.78
N GLU A 478 -5.53 20.25 13.57
CA GLU A 478 -5.37 19.42 12.36
C GLU A 478 -4.11 18.56 12.39
N ALA A 479 -2.97 19.10 12.82
CA ALA A 479 -1.75 18.33 12.99
C ALA A 479 -1.91 17.26 14.10
N LYS A 480 -2.65 17.59 15.19
CA LYS A 480 -2.99 16.64 16.24
C LYS A 480 -3.85 15.49 15.70
N MET A 481 -4.83 15.77 14.83
CA MET A 481 -5.64 14.72 14.20
C MET A 481 -4.78 13.72 13.42
N TRP A 482 -3.80 14.19 12.66
CA TRP A 482 -2.86 13.31 11.95
C TRP A 482 -1.96 12.53 12.92
N SER A 483 -1.47 13.18 13.96
CA SER A 483 -0.72 12.51 15.03
C SER A 483 -1.54 11.41 15.73
N ASP A 484 -2.78 11.70 16.10
CA ASP A 484 -3.68 10.74 16.76
C ASP A 484 -4.01 9.55 15.85
N TYR A 485 -4.17 9.80 14.54
CA TYR A 485 -4.38 8.75 13.57
C TYR A 485 -3.15 7.84 13.45
N VAL A 486 -1.97 8.42 13.19
CA VAL A 486 -0.72 7.64 13.04
C VAL A 486 -0.35 6.91 14.33
N ALA A 487 -0.71 7.46 15.51
CA ALA A 487 -0.47 6.83 16.81
C ALA A 487 -1.01 5.41 16.90
N LEU A 488 -2.18 5.13 16.29
CA LEU A 488 -2.91 3.87 16.42
C LEU A 488 -3.20 3.18 15.07
N TYR A 489 -2.72 3.76 13.95
CA TYR A 489 -2.98 3.18 12.63
C TYR A 489 -2.17 1.91 12.37
N GLY A 490 -0.91 1.91 12.65
CA GLY A 490 -0.06 0.80 12.21
C GLY A 490 1.29 0.75 12.88
N GLY A 491 2.23 0.13 12.17
CA GLY A 491 3.51 -0.23 12.75
C GLY A 491 4.64 0.75 12.53
N ILE A 492 4.51 1.68 11.60
CA ILE A 492 5.60 2.55 11.17
C ILE A 492 5.22 4.02 11.44
N LYS A 493 6.03 4.70 12.26
CA LYS A 493 5.79 6.06 12.73
C LYS A 493 7.06 6.89 12.55
N ILE A 494 7.27 7.44 11.36
CA ILE A 494 8.47 8.20 11.02
C ILE A 494 8.12 9.67 10.81
N ASN A 495 8.64 10.55 11.66
CA ASN A 495 8.53 12.00 11.45
C ASN A 495 9.45 12.42 10.29
N SER A 496 9.05 13.44 9.53
CA SER A 496 9.84 13.96 8.41
C SER A 496 9.88 15.50 8.38
N ASP A 497 9.75 16.14 9.54
CA ASP A 497 9.94 17.58 9.71
C ASP A 497 11.39 17.92 10.10
N ASN A 498 11.78 19.17 9.94
CA ASN A 498 13.04 19.67 10.50
C ASN A 498 12.86 19.93 12.01
N LEU A 499 13.45 19.08 12.83
CA LEU A 499 13.30 19.12 14.28
C LEU A 499 13.98 20.35 14.92
N LEU A 500 14.88 21.03 14.20
CA LEU A 500 15.55 22.24 14.68
C LEU A 500 14.63 23.46 14.63
N THR A 501 13.66 23.46 13.73
CA THR A 501 12.74 24.58 13.50
C THR A 501 11.31 24.30 13.92
N LEU A 502 10.96 23.02 14.11
CA LEU A 502 9.65 22.60 14.57
C LEU A 502 9.39 23.12 15.99
N ARG A 503 8.29 23.84 16.19
CA ARG A 503 7.92 24.39 17.49
C ARG A 503 7.62 23.31 18.53
N ASP A 504 7.94 23.60 19.79
CA ASP A 504 7.84 22.61 20.88
C ASP A 504 6.42 22.01 21.01
N GLU A 505 5.37 22.83 20.87
CA GLU A 505 3.98 22.34 20.88
C GLU A 505 3.71 21.25 19.81
N ARG A 506 4.39 21.33 18.65
CA ARG A 506 4.27 20.33 17.58
C ARG A 506 5.22 19.16 17.78
N LYS A 507 6.34 19.35 18.46
CA LYS A 507 7.20 18.26 18.91
C LYS A 507 6.49 17.36 19.94
N GLU A 508 5.62 17.92 20.80
CA GLU A 508 4.77 17.13 21.70
C GLU A 508 3.82 16.19 20.96
N LEU A 509 3.40 16.54 19.75
CA LEU A 509 2.57 15.65 18.92
C LEU A 509 3.37 14.44 18.40
N ILE A 510 4.69 14.59 18.18
CA ILE A 510 5.56 13.44 17.87
C ILE A 510 5.60 12.49 19.07
N ASP A 511 5.77 13.01 20.29
CA ASP A 511 5.76 12.22 21.51
C ASP A 511 4.43 11.50 21.70
N ASN A 512 3.32 12.21 21.46
CA ASN A 512 2.00 11.61 21.51
C ASN A 512 1.93 10.39 20.59
N ALA A 513 2.31 10.51 19.32
CA ALA A 513 2.28 9.37 18.38
C ALA A 513 3.25 8.25 18.78
N PHE A 514 4.45 8.59 19.27
CA PHE A 514 5.50 7.62 19.61
C PHE A 514 5.25 6.88 20.93
N ASN A 515 4.50 7.46 21.86
CA ASN A 515 4.19 6.84 23.14
C ASN A 515 3.18 5.68 23.03
N TYR A 516 2.32 5.70 22.02
CA TYR A 516 1.46 4.55 21.75
C TYR A 516 2.26 3.38 21.16
N LYS A 517 2.00 2.18 21.64
CA LYS A 517 2.53 0.95 21.04
C LYS A 517 1.93 0.72 19.66
N THR A 518 2.63 0.00 18.81
CA THR A 518 2.14 -0.38 17.49
C THR A 518 0.82 -1.16 17.62
N ALA A 519 -0.18 -0.75 16.87
CA ALA A 519 -1.43 -1.47 16.81
C ALA A 519 -1.23 -2.83 16.12
N THR A 520 -1.64 -3.90 16.80
CA THR A 520 -1.71 -5.25 16.22
C THR A 520 -2.92 -5.38 15.31
N ARG A 521 -4.03 -4.75 15.70
CA ARG A 521 -5.26 -4.67 14.92
C ARG A 521 -5.85 -3.27 15.03
N PHE A 522 -6.44 -2.80 13.95
CA PHE A 522 -7.30 -1.62 13.97
C PHE A 522 -8.43 -1.79 12.95
N ILE A 523 -9.50 -1.03 13.10
CA ILE A 523 -10.61 -1.01 12.16
C ILE A 523 -11.30 0.35 12.16
N PRO A 524 -11.57 0.94 10.99
CA PRO A 524 -12.48 2.07 10.87
C PRO A 524 -13.93 1.57 10.93
N ILE A 525 -14.61 1.78 12.04
CA ILE A 525 -15.93 1.22 12.34
C ILE A 525 -17.00 1.66 11.34
N ASP A 526 -16.96 2.91 10.93
CA ASP A 526 -17.95 3.54 10.05
C ASP A 526 -17.50 3.62 8.57
N LEU A 527 -16.42 2.95 8.18
CA LEU A 527 -15.88 2.95 6.81
C LEU A 527 -16.95 2.63 5.77
N TRP A 528 -17.77 1.60 6.00
CA TRP A 528 -18.83 1.17 5.07
C TRP A 528 -19.82 2.29 4.74
N ASN A 529 -20.00 3.25 5.63
CA ASN A 529 -20.94 4.36 5.47
C ASN A 529 -20.30 5.61 4.86
N HIS A 530 -18.98 5.78 5.01
CA HIS A 530 -18.26 7.01 4.65
C HIS A 530 -17.39 6.90 3.40
N ALA A 531 -16.90 5.74 3.04
CA ALA A 531 -16.01 5.54 1.89
C ALA A 531 -16.73 5.69 0.53
N ARG A 532 -17.42 6.80 0.29
CA ARG A 532 -18.22 7.04 -0.93
C ARG A 532 -17.51 7.86 -2.00
N ASN A 533 -16.54 8.65 -1.62
CA ASN A 533 -15.72 9.46 -2.51
C ASN A 533 -14.38 9.80 -1.84
N GLU A 534 -13.43 10.26 -2.62
CA GLU A 534 -12.06 10.58 -2.16
C GLU A 534 -11.97 11.73 -1.14
N ASN A 535 -13.05 12.48 -0.93
CA ASN A 535 -13.13 13.58 0.04
C ASN A 535 -13.85 13.18 1.33
N ASP A 536 -14.31 11.93 1.43
CA ASP A 536 -14.99 11.41 2.61
C ASP A 536 -14.01 10.60 3.48
N ALA A 537 -14.08 10.74 4.80
CA ALA A 537 -13.22 10.03 5.74
C ALA A 537 -14.05 9.44 6.88
N PHE A 538 -13.67 8.29 7.37
CA PHE A 538 -14.31 7.69 8.53
C PHE A 538 -14.01 8.49 9.80
N ASN A 539 -14.93 8.45 10.75
CA ASN A 539 -14.86 9.24 11.97
C ASN A 539 -14.52 8.41 13.21
N ILE A 540 -14.66 7.09 13.15
CA ILE A 540 -14.56 6.20 14.31
C ILE A 540 -13.55 5.10 13.99
N MET A 541 -12.47 5.04 14.76
CA MET A 541 -11.47 3.98 14.67
C MET A 541 -11.34 3.25 16.01
N LEU A 542 -11.36 1.94 15.96
CA LEU A 542 -11.00 1.07 17.06
C LEU A 542 -9.64 0.45 16.79
N ALA A 543 -8.75 0.44 17.77
CA ALA A 543 -7.43 -0.15 17.67
C ALA A 543 -7.12 -0.99 18.91
N GLU A 544 -6.27 -2.00 18.74
CA GLU A 544 -5.76 -2.84 19.82
C GLU A 544 -4.25 -2.92 19.72
N ASN A 545 -3.59 -2.79 20.87
CA ASN A 545 -2.17 -3.04 21.03
C ASN A 545 -1.90 -3.71 22.39
N GLU A 546 -0.63 -3.90 22.76
CA GLU A 546 -0.26 -4.54 24.02
C GLU A 546 -0.76 -3.81 25.28
N ASP A 547 -1.08 -2.51 25.18
CA ASP A 547 -1.59 -1.70 26.31
C ASP A 547 -3.13 -1.78 26.44
N GLY A 548 -3.82 -2.37 25.47
CA GLY A 548 -5.27 -2.56 25.46
C GLY A 548 -5.99 -2.07 24.22
N VAL A 549 -7.28 -1.78 24.39
CA VAL A 549 -8.18 -1.33 23.31
C VAL A 549 -8.38 0.17 23.37
N PHE A 550 -8.32 0.82 22.21
CA PHE A 550 -8.43 2.27 22.05
C PHE A 550 -9.53 2.61 21.06
N LEU A 551 -10.33 3.62 21.41
CA LEU A 551 -11.37 4.21 20.57
C LEU A 551 -10.95 5.63 20.20
N SER A 552 -10.77 5.89 18.91
CA SER A 552 -10.46 7.22 18.40
C SER A 552 -11.65 7.79 17.66
N LEU A 553 -11.93 9.07 17.91
CA LEU A 553 -12.97 9.84 17.23
C LEU A 553 -12.35 11.03 16.52
N PHE A 554 -12.79 11.26 15.28
CA PHE A 554 -12.29 12.32 14.42
C PHE A 554 -13.46 13.15 13.88
N ASN A 555 -13.36 14.46 13.97
CA ASN A 555 -14.27 15.37 13.29
C ASN A 555 -13.57 16.04 12.10
N TRP A 556 -13.78 15.50 10.90
CA TRP A 556 -13.21 15.99 9.64
C TRP A 556 -14.04 17.12 9.01
N ASP A 557 -15.20 17.47 9.62
CA ASP A 557 -16.16 18.41 9.08
C ASP A 557 -15.81 19.86 9.45
N GLU A 558 -16.31 20.82 8.67
CA GLU A 558 -16.13 22.28 8.88
C GLU A 558 -16.98 22.82 10.05
N THR A 559 -17.72 21.95 10.74
CA THR A 559 -18.60 22.30 11.86
C THR A 559 -18.37 21.39 13.05
N ASP A 560 -18.71 21.87 14.24
CA ASP A 560 -18.71 21.07 15.45
C ASP A 560 -19.64 19.86 15.27
N LYS A 561 -19.21 18.69 15.75
CA LYS A 561 -19.92 17.43 15.60
C LYS A 561 -20.18 16.74 16.93
N GLN A 562 -21.42 16.33 17.13
CA GLN A 562 -21.77 15.51 18.27
C GLN A 562 -21.68 14.01 17.89
N PHE A 563 -20.97 13.24 18.71
CA PHE A 563 -20.99 11.79 18.64
C PHE A 563 -21.84 11.24 19.77
N ILE A 564 -22.69 10.28 19.43
CA ILE A 564 -23.47 9.48 20.39
C ILE A 564 -23.21 8.03 20.06
N LEU A 565 -22.28 7.39 20.79
CA LEU A 565 -21.92 5.99 20.56
C LEU A 565 -22.61 5.11 21.59
N ASP A 566 -23.31 4.08 21.12
CA ASP A 566 -23.87 3.02 21.93
C ASP A 566 -22.99 1.76 21.85
N GLY A 567 -23.12 0.85 22.79
CA GLY A 567 -22.42 -0.43 22.79
C GLY A 567 -21.04 -0.43 23.43
N ILE A 568 -20.61 0.66 24.11
CA ILE A 568 -19.36 0.68 24.90
C ILE A 568 -19.47 -0.23 26.14
N GLY A 569 -20.70 -0.54 26.57
CA GLY A 569 -20.95 -1.41 27.69
C GLY A 569 -20.64 -0.74 29.04
N LYS A 570 -20.13 -1.55 30.01
CA LYS A 570 -19.77 -1.08 31.35
C LYS A 570 -18.29 -0.70 31.48
N ALA A 571 -17.54 -0.70 30.39
CA ALA A 571 -16.12 -0.36 30.40
C ALA A 571 -15.92 1.09 30.85
N ALA A 572 -14.92 1.32 31.67
CA ALA A 572 -14.44 2.66 31.93
C ALA A 572 -13.65 3.15 30.71
N ILE A 573 -13.74 4.45 30.42
CA ILE A 573 -12.93 5.08 29.38
C ILE A 573 -12.05 6.16 30.01
N THR A 574 -10.83 6.25 29.54
CA THR A 574 -9.86 7.25 29.96
C THR A 574 -9.23 7.94 28.75
N THR A 575 -8.89 9.19 28.86
CA THR A 575 -8.19 9.95 27.81
C THR A 575 -7.09 10.79 28.42
N VAL A 576 -6.03 11.00 27.66
CA VAL A 576 -4.95 11.94 28.00
C VAL A 576 -5.37 13.40 27.75
N ASP A 577 -6.35 13.63 26.89
CA ASP A 577 -6.89 14.95 26.59
C ASP A 577 -7.92 15.40 27.62
N LYS A 578 -7.45 16.13 28.64
CA LYS A 578 -8.28 16.63 29.75
C LYS A 578 -9.14 17.85 29.40
N LYS A 579 -9.00 18.41 28.20
CA LYS A 579 -9.73 19.63 27.79
C LYS A 579 -11.11 19.33 27.18
N ILE A 580 -11.37 18.06 26.80
CA ILE A 580 -12.60 17.67 26.13
C ILE A 580 -13.55 17.04 27.17
N ASN A 581 -14.75 17.62 27.28
CA ASN A 581 -15.80 17.09 28.15
C ASN A 581 -16.61 16.01 27.41
N TYR A 582 -16.85 14.91 28.09
CA TYR A 582 -17.71 13.81 27.60
C TYR A 582 -18.60 13.27 28.72
N GLU A 583 -19.69 12.63 28.33
CA GLU A 583 -20.59 11.90 29.21
C GLU A 583 -20.61 10.42 28.82
N LEU A 584 -20.33 9.55 29.77
CA LEU A 584 -20.52 8.11 29.63
C LEU A 584 -21.59 7.65 30.63
N LYS A 585 -22.76 7.27 30.08
CA LYS A 585 -23.90 6.82 30.90
C LYS A 585 -24.58 5.64 30.23
N ASP A 586 -24.84 4.59 31.03
CA ASP A 586 -25.52 3.37 30.57
C ASP A 586 -24.92 2.74 29.31
N GLY A 587 -23.60 2.80 29.18
CA GLY A 587 -22.87 2.27 28.02
C GLY A 587 -22.89 3.17 26.76
N LYS A 588 -23.49 4.37 26.90
CA LYS A 588 -23.51 5.38 25.82
C LYS A 588 -22.50 6.48 26.09
N LEU A 589 -21.63 6.71 25.11
CA LEU A 589 -20.72 7.85 25.10
C LEU A 589 -21.35 9.00 24.32
N LYS A 590 -21.44 10.16 24.94
CA LYS A 590 -21.85 11.40 24.30
C LYS A 590 -20.71 12.41 24.39
N ILE A 591 -20.31 12.95 23.25
CA ILE A 591 -19.21 13.91 23.15
C ILE A 591 -19.44 14.90 22.00
N ASN A 592 -19.04 16.15 22.21
CA ASN A 592 -19.00 17.17 21.16
C ASN A 592 -17.54 17.42 20.80
N LEU A 593 -17.17 17.15 19.55
CA LEU A 593 -15.88 17.52 19.00
C LEU A 593 -16.00 18.80 18.17
N LYS A 594 -15.05 19.69 18.38
CA LYS A 594 -14.89 20.87 17.55
C LYS A 594 -14.57 20.51 16.13
N THR A 595 -14.83 21.44 15.21
CA THR A 595 -14.34 21.32 13.84
C THR A 595 -12.85 20.96 13.83
N HIS A 596 -12.43 20.09 12.94
CA HIS A 596 -11.05 19.64 12.77
C HIS A 596 -10.38 19.22 14.08
N SER A 597 -11.01 18.34 14.85
CA SER A 597 -10.46 17.84 16.10
C SER A 597 -10.63 16.34 16.29
N SER A 598 -9.82 15.76 17.17
CA SER A 598 -9.84 14.35 17.49
C SER A 598 -9.64 14.09 18.97
N ILE A 599 -10.01 12.88 19.41
CA ILE A 599 -9.75 12.36 20.75
C ILE A 599 -9.49 10.86 20.70
N ILE A 600 -8.59 10.39 21.57
CA ILE A 600 -8.34 8.98 21.82
C ILE A 600 -8.81 8.63 23.23
N PHE A 601 -9.60 7.58 23.35
CA PHE A 601 -9.97 6.94 24.60
C PHE A 601 -9.32 5.57 24.71
N LYS A 602 -8.74 5.25 25.86
CA LYS A 602 -8.48 3.88 26.26
C LYS A 602 -9.77 3.30 26.84
N VAL A 603 -10.17 2.10 26.44
CA VAL A 603 -11.38 1.42 26.91
C VAL A 603 -10.96 0.27 27.82
N ASP A 604 -11.01 0.50 29.11
CA ASP A 604 -10.46 -0.41 30.11
C ASP A 604 -11.21 -1.75 30.17
N GLY A 605 -10.46 -2.84 30.08
CA GLY A 605 -11.01 -4.21 30.13
C GLY A 605 -11.86 -4.61 28.92
N ALA A 606 -11.86 -3.81 27.85
CA ALA A 606 -12.59 -4.14 26.63
C ALA A 606 -11.90 -5.26 25.84
N ASN A 607 -12.73 -6.08 25.19
CA ASN A 607 -12.28 -7.00 24.15
C ASN A 607 -12.54 -6.38 22.78
N PHE A 608 -11.55 -6.35 21.92
CA PHE A 608 -11.61 -5.72 20.60
C PHE A 608 -12.75 -6.27 19.75
N ASP A 609 -12.86 -7.61 19.63
CA ASP A 609 -13.87 -8.24 18.78
C ASP A 609 -15.30 -8.04 19.28
N SER A 610 -15.48 -8.03 20.61
CA SER A 610 -16.77 -7.71 21.20
C SER A 610 -17.14 -6.25 20.94
N LEU A 611 -16.20 -5.33 21.16
CA LEU A 611 -16.48 -3.90 21.07
C LEU A 611 -16.76 -3.47 19.63
N ARG A 612 -16.00 -3.95 18.64
CA ARG A 612 -16.23 -3.61 17.21
C ARG A 612 -17.59 -4.09 16.69
N LYS A 613 -18.13 -5.18 17.27
CA LYS A 613 -19.46 -5.70 16.91
C LYS A 613 -20.61 -4.96 17.58
N THR A 614 -20.37 -4.33 18.73
CA THR A 614 -21.42 -3.68 19.52
C THR A 614 -21.48 -2.17 19.36
N ILE A 615 -20.34 -1.50 19.05
CA ILE A 615 -20.33 -0.06 18.84
C ILE A 615 -21.20 0.32 17.64
N GLN A 616 -22.15 1.22 17.88
CA GLN A 616 -23.00 1.84 16.89
C GLN A 616 -22.97 3.36 17.05
N ASN A 617 -22.81 4.07 15.95
CA ASN A 617 -22.96 5.51 15.93
C ASN A 617 -24.44 5.87 15.74
N LEU A 618 -25.03 6.49 16.75
CA LEU A 618 -26.42 6.97 16.75
C LEU A 618 -26.55 8.43 16.32
N SER A 619 -25.43 9.11 16.01
CA SER A 619 -25.48 10.48 15.50
C SER A 619 -25.99 10.47 14.05
N ILE A 620 -26.93 11.36 13.75
CA ILE A 620 -27.53 11.54 12.42
C ILE A 620 -26.86 12.72 11.73
#